data_1faca1caedab7c71cea7edab0c2f40d6
#
_entry.id   1faca1caedab7c71cea7edab0c2f40d6
#
_cell.length_a   1.000
_cell.length_b   1.000
_cell.length_c   1.000
_cell.angle_alpha   90.00
_cell.angle_beta   90.00
_cell.angle_gamma   90.00
#
_symmetry.space_group_name_H-M   'P 1'
#
loop_
_entity.id
_entity.type
_entity.pdbx_description
1 polymer ?
#
loop_
_entity_poly.entity_id
_entity_poly.type
_entity_poly.pdbx_seq_one_letter_code
_entity_poly.pdbx_strand_id
1 'polypeptide(L)'
;MQQQTPAATAGDAVVIGAGMAGLAAARVLADRFARVTVLDRDSLPATPDSRRGVPQGAHPHVLLAVGREVLERLFPGLTAELVEAGARWIDVVRDAIVWQLGGHRARAESGIEMLCMSRPLLETCVRRRLQALPNVEVRAETAVAGLTGRPGERVDGVELAGGERLPAALVVDASGRGSRSDGWLRELGFPAPPESVVTVRMHYTTRLVRGRCDRLGGPGMLVAAESPPDHRRYGAAFPVEGDRWFVTLGGYHGDRAPTDAEGFQRFADELPDPAIAELLRGTEPVGEAVA
;
A
#
# COMPACT_ATOMS: atom_id res chain seq x y z
N MET A 1 -16.24 11.21 27.49
CA MET A 1 -16.16 9.77 27.81
C MET A 1 -14.68 9.37 27.84
N GLN A 2 -14.11 9.17 29.02
CA GLN A 2 -12.75 8.62 29.16
C GLN A 2 -12.80 7.18 28.65
N GLN A 3 -12.11 6.91 27.53
CA GLN A 3 -11.86 5.54 27.11
C GLN A 3 -10.94 4.91 28.16
N GLN A 4 -11.47 4.00 28.94
CA GLN A 4 -10.66 3.13 29.80
C GLN A 4 -9.71 2.36 28.89
N THR A 5 -8.43 2.60 29.02
CA THR A 5 -7.38 1.76 28.41
C THR A 5 -7.57 0.36 28.97
N PRO A 6 -7.90 -0.66 28.17
CA PRO A 6 -8.05 -2.00 28.68
C PRO A 6 -6.71 -2.46 29.26
N ALA A 7 -6.76 -3.18 30.38
CA ALA A 7 -5.56 -3.73 31.02
C ALA A 7 -4.73 -4.51 29.99
N ALA A 8 -3.41 -4.24 29.95
CA ALA A 8 -2.50 -4.93 29.06
C ALA A 8 -2.65 -6.44 29.23
N THR A 9 -2.82 -7.17 28.14
CA THR A 9 -2.81 -8.63 28.15
C THR A 9 -1.40 -9.07 28.56
N ALA A 10 -1.29 -9.92 29.58
CA ALA A 10 -0.01 -10.47 29.99
C ALA A 10 0.58 -11.32 28.86
N GLY A 11 1.74 -10.93 28.33
CA GLY A 11 2.46 -11.67 27.29
C GLY A 11 2.98 -10.80 26.17
N ASP A 12 3.66 -11.44 25.23
CA ASP A 12 4.26 -10.84 24.06
C ASP A 12 3.43 -11.17 22.80
N ALA A 13 3.44 -10.27 21.82
CA ALA A 13 2.90 -10.51 20.49
C ALA A 13 3.99 -10.42 19.42
N VAL A 14 3.88 -11.24 18.38
CA VAL A 14 4.75 -11.20 17.22
C VAL A 14 3.92 -10.89 15.97
N VAL A 15 4.41 -9.97 15.15
CA VAL A 15 3.85 -9.62 13.86
C VAL A 15 4.86 -9.95 12.76
N ILE A 16 4.48 -10.78 11.80
CA ILE A 16 5.30 -11.17 10.65
C ILE A 16 4.97 -10.25 9.48
N GLY A 17 5.95 -9.44 9.06
CA GLY A 17 5.82 -8.45 7.98
C GLY A 17 5.63 -7.02 8.49
N ALA A 18 6.52 -6.12 8.07
CA ALA A 18 6.49 -4.69 8.36
C ALA A 18 5.90 -3.84 7.23
N GLY A 19 4.98 -4.43 6.43
CA GLY A 19 4.12 -3.67 5.51
C GLY A 19 3.00 -2.97 6.26
N MET A 20 2.17 -2.18 5.56
CA MET A 20 1.10 -1.40 6.22
C MET A 20 0.16 -2.23 7.10
N ALA A 21 -0.16 -3.46 6.70
CA ALA A 21 -1.02 -4.35 7.50
C ALA A 21 -0.34 -4.71 8.83
N GLY A 22 0.94 -5.09 8.77
CA GLY A 22 1.70 -5.44 9.98
C GLY A 22 1.96 -4.24 10.89
N LEU A 23 2.29 -3.08 10.32
CA LEU A 23 2.48 -1.85 11.09
C LEU A 23 1.20 -1.42 11.80
N ALA A 24 0.04 -1.48 11.12
CA ALA A 24 -1.25 -1.17 11.73
C ALA A 24 -1.65 -2.20 12.80
N ALA A 25 -1.44 -3.50 12.54
CA ALA A 25 -1.65 -4.55 13.52
C ALA A 25 -0.78 -4.34 14.78
N ALA A 26 0.51 -4.10 14.59
CA ALA A 26 1.45 -3.85 15.69
C ALA A 26 1.04 -2.64 16.53
N ARG A 27 0.52 -1.56 15.89
CA ARG A 27 0.02 -0.39 16.62
C ARG A 27 -1.14 -0.75 17.53
N VAL A 28 -2.10 -1.53 17.05
CA VAL A 28 -3.26 -1.97 17.85
C VAL A 28 -2.82 -2.90 18.98
N LEU A 29 -1.87 -3.79 18.70
CA LEU A 29 -1.35 -4.73 19.69
C LEU A 29 -0.51 -4.02 20.77
N ALA A 30 0.16 -2.92 20.44
CA ALA A 30 0.93 -2.15 21.42
C ALA A 30 0.09 -1.63 22.59
N ASP A 31 -1.20 -1.43 22.40
CA ASP A 31 -2.12 -1.03 23.48
C ASP A 31 -2.59 -2.22 24.36
N ARG A 32 -2.25 -3.45 23.98
CA ARG A 32 -2.80 -4.68 24.58
C ARG A 32 -1.76 -5.65 25.13
N PHE A 33 -0.54 -5.61 24.59
CA PHE A 33 0.53 -6.54 24.92
C PHE A 33 1.70 -5.83 25.59
N ALA A 34 2.40 -6.54 26.46
CA ALA A 34 3.57 -6.02 27.16
C ALA A 34 4.70 -5.66 26.19
N ARG A 35 4.88 -6.47 25.15
CA ARG A 35 5.84 -6.25 24.06
C ARG A 35 5.23 -6.70 22.73
N VAL A 36 5.52 -5.95 21.67
CA VAL A 36 5.19 -6.31 20.30
C VAL A 36 6.48 -6.33 19.46
N THR A 37 6.79 -7.48 18.88
CA THR A 37 7.93 -7.62 17.96
C THR A 37 7.44 -7.75 16.54
N VAL A 38 7.83 -6.81 15.67
CA VAL A 38 7.55 -6.85 14.23
C VAL A 38 8.78 -7.39 13.52
N LEU A 39 8.63 -8.44 12.72
CA LEU A 39 9.70 -9.11 12.00
C LEU A 39 9.52 -8.89 10.49
N ASP A 40 10.54 -8.43 9.81
CA ASP A 40 10.53 -8.35 8.34
C ASP A 40 11.83 -8.92 7.76
N ARG A 41 11.69 -9.71 6.71
CA ARG A 41 12.86 -10.31 6.01
C ARG A 41 13.65 -9.32 5.17
N ASP A 42 13.05 -8.16 4.83
CA ASP A 42 13.71 -7.11 4.07
C ASP A 42 14.53 -6.19 4.98
N SER A 43 15.47 -5.49 4.39
CA SER A 43 15.98 -4.25 4.94
C SER A 43 14.85 -3.20 4.95
N LEU A 44 14.79 -2.40 6.00
CA LEU A 44 13.77 -1.36 6.16
C LEU A 44 14.43 0.02 6.02
N PRO A 45 14.35 0.67 4.85
CA PRO A 45 15.03 1.93 4.61
C PRO A 45 14.52 3.03 5.55
N ALA A 46 15.42 3.89 6.02
CA ALA A 46 15.07 5.04 6.86
C ALA A 46 14.39 6.17 6.05
N THR A 47 14.65 6.21 4.75
CA THR A 47 14.10 7.14 3.76
C THR A 47 12.91 6.52 3.01
N PRO A 48 12.08 7.32 2.32
CA PRO A 48 10.93 6.83 1.55
C PRO A 48 11.34 6.10 0.26
N ASP A 49 12.10 5.03 0.39
CA ASP A 49 12.58 4.24 -0.73
C ASP A 49 11.77 2.94 -0.90
N SER A 50 11.61 2.52 -2.15
CA SER A 50 10.97 1.25 -2.48
C SER A 50 11.81 0.08 -1.97
N ARG A 51 11.15 -1.00 -1.54
CA ARG A 51 11.81 -2.21 -1.05
C ARG A 51 11.26 -3.47 -1.71
N ARG A 52 12.06 -4.52 -1.73
CA ARG A 52 11.79 -5.74 -2.48
C ARG A 52 10.50 -6.46 -2.06
N GLY A 53 10.21 -6.53 -0.77
CA GLY A 53 9.00 -7.20 -0.26
C GLY A 53 7.70 -6.42 -0.45
N VAL A 54 7.78 -5.18 -0.99
CA VAL A 54 6.61 -4.35 -1.30
C VAL A 54 6.68 -3.90 -2.77
N PRO A 55 6.57 -4.83 -3.75
CA PRO A 55 6.67 -4.50 -5.17
C PRO A 55 5.61 -3.46 -5.61
N GLN A 56 4.44 -3.46 -4.96
CA GLN A 56 3.41 -2.45 -5.20
C GLN A 56 3.85 -1.01 -4.83
N GLY A 57 4.98 -0.83 -4.14
CA GLY A 57 5.53 0.50 -3.84
C GLY A 57 5.90 1.32 -5.08
N ALA A 58 6.13 0.68 -6.22
CA ALA A 58 6.38 1.32 -7.51
C ALA A 58 5.09 1.73 -8.26
N HIS A 59 3.92 1.45 -7.69
CA HIS A 59 2.62 1.75 -8.28
C HIS A 59 1.85 2.80 -7.46
N PRO A 60 0.84 3.47 -8.06
CA PRO A 60 0.09 4.48 -7.35
C PRO A 60 -0.66 3.91 -6.15
N HIS A 61 -0.62 4.65 -5.08
CA HIS A 61 -1.41 4.43 -3.88
C HIS A 61 -2.06 5.74 -3.48
N VAL A 62 -3.33 5.67 -3.14
CA VAL A 62 -4.06 6.79 -2.58
C VAL A 62 -4.62 6.40 -1.23
N LEU A 63 -4.53 7.29 -0.28
CA LEU A 63 -5.12 7.10 1.05
C LEU A 63 -6.52 7.70 1.04
N LEU A 64 -7.52 6.84 0.83
CA LEU A 64 -8.92 7.23 0.81
C LEU A 64 -9.39 7.74 2.18
N ALA A 65 -10.48 8.51 2.19
CA ALA A 65 -10.99 9.20 3.37
C ALA A 65 -11.07 8.29 4.62
N VAL A 66 -11.73 7.14 4.52
CA VAL A 66 -11.86 6.21 5.67
C VAL A 66 -10.51 5.66 6.11
N GLY A 67 -9.64 5.30 5.16
CA GLY A 67 -8.28 4.82 5.47
C GLY A 67 -7.46 5.87 6.20
N ARG A 68 -7.54 7.12 5.78
CA ARG A 68 -6.91 8.28 6.43
C ARG A 68 -7.40 8.45 7.87
N GLU A 69 -8.72 8.43 8.07
CA GLU A 69 -9.31 8.56 9.40
C GLU A 69 -8.92 7.43 10.35
N VAL A 70 -8.84 6.20 9.85
CA VAL A 70 -8.38 5.04 10.64
C VAL A 70 -6.91 5.23 11.02
N LEU A 71 -6.05 5.60 10.07
CA LEU A 71 -4.63 5.80 10.35
C LEU A 71 -4.40 7.00 11.28
N GLU A 72 -5.17 8.08 11.14
CA GLU A 72 -5.09 9.23 12.05
C GLU A 72 -5.48 8.87 13.48
N ARG A 73 -6.49 8.00 13.67
CA ARG A 73 -6.84 7.48 15.01
C ARG A 73 -5.76 6.59 15.61
N LEU A 74 -5.10 5.78 14.78
CA LEU A 74 -4.00 4.92 15.22
C LEU A 74 -2.72 5.70 15.49
N PHE A 75 -2.47 6.73 14.72
CA PHE A 75 -1.27 7.56 14.74
C PHE A 75 -1.64 9.05 14.70
N PRO A 76 -2.08 9.65 15.82
CA PRO A 76 -2.53 11.04 15.85
C PRO A 76 -1.47 12.02 15.30
N GLY A 77 -1.87 12.90 14.38
CA GLY A 77 -1.00 13.84 13.67
C GLY A 77 -0.27 13.26 12.45
N LEU A 78 -0.55 12.02 12.05
CA LEU A 78 0.05 11.40 10.86
C LEU A 78 -0.32 12.16 9.58
N THR A 79 -1.58 12.59 9.46
CA THR A 79 -2.06 13.34 8.29
C THR A 79 -1.26 14.62 8.07
N ALA A 80 -1.04 15.40 9.13
CA ALA A 80 -0.26 16.63 9.07
C ALA A 80 1.20 16.35 8.65
N GLU A 81 1.83 15.32 9.24
CA GLU A 81 3.19 14.91 8.89
C GLU A 81 3.31 14.51 7.40
N LEU A 82 2.35 13.75 6.88
CA LEU A 82 2.33 13.35 5.48
C LEU A 82 2.22 14.56 4.54
N VAL A 83 1.37 15.52 4.88
CA VAL A 83 1.20 16.76 4.09
C VAL A 83 2.47 17.60 4.13
N GLU A 84 3.11 17.75 5.28
CA GLU A 84 4.40 18.43 5.42
C GLU A 84 5.50 17.74 4.60
N ALA A 85 5.47 16.40 4.54
CA ALA A 85 6.37 15.60 3.72
C ALA A 85 6.04 15.62 2.21
N GLY A 86 4.99 16.33 1.80
CA GLY A 86 4.64 16.57 0.40
C GLY A 86 3.46 15.77 -0.13
N ALA A 87 2.73 15.04 0.69
CA ALA A 87 1.47 14.42 0.28
C ALA A 87 0.45 15.49 -0.15
N ARG A 88 -0.35 15.18 -1.17
CA ARG A 88 -1.28 16.12 -1.77
C ARG A 88 -2.72 15.83 -1.37
N TRP A 89 -3.42 16.84 -0.85
CA TRP A 89 -4.85 16.79 -0.66
C TRP A 89 -5.59 16.84 -1.98
N ILE A 90 -6.56 15.95 -2.17
CA ILE A 90 -7.39 15.84 -3.36
C ILE A 90 -8.85 15.68 -2.92
N ASP A 91 -9.72 16.59 -3.32
CA ASP A 91 -11.16 16.34 -3.34
C ASP A 91 -11.48 15.45 -4.54
N VAL A 92 -12.05 14.28 -4.29
CA VAL A 92 -12.19 13.20 -5.30
C VAL A 92 -13.07 13.55 -6.49
N VAL A 93 -13.82 14.67 -6.42
CA VAL A 93 -14.68 15.15 -7.52
C VAL A 93 -14.18 16.48 -8.07
N ARG A 94 -13.89 17.47 -7.21
CA ARG A 94 -13.43 18.78 -7.62
C ARG A 94 -12.06 18.73 -8.31
N ASP A 95 -11.12 17.98 -7.73
CA ASP A 95 -9.71 17.95 -8.15
C ASP A 95 -9.41 16.78 -9.08
N ALA A 96 -10.44 16.21 -9.73
CA ALA A 96 -10.28 15.09 -10.63
C ALA A 96 -10.83 15.39 -12.02
N ILE A 97 -10.07 14.99 -13.06
CA ILE A 97 -10.59 14.81 -14.41
C ILE A 97 -10.84 13.33 -14.59
N VAL A 98 -12.08 12.93 -14.68
CA VAL A 98 -12.49 11.53 -14.81
C VAL A 98 -13.31 11.36 -16.08
N TRP A 99 -12.80 10.54 -17.00
CA TRP A 99 -13.55 10.05 -18.15
C TRP A 99 -14.09 8.66 -17.81
N GLN A 100 -15.39 8.50 -17.90
CA GLN A 100 -16.07 7.24 -17.61
C GLN A 100 -17.46 7.23 -18.28
N LEU A 101 -17.92 6.06 -18.73
CA LEU A 101 -19.24 5.90 -19.35
C LEU A 101 -19.46 6.83 -20.56
N GLY A 102 -18.43 7.01 -21.38
CA GLY A 102 -18.49 7.80 -22.61
C GLY A 102 -18.42 9.31 -22.41
N GLY A 103 -18.03 9.83 -21.24
CA GLY A 103 -17.94 11.25 -21.00
C GLY A 103 -17.17 11.66 -19.75
N HIS A 104 -16.93 12.96 -19.62
CA HIS A 104 -16.34 13.54 -18.42
C HIS A 104 -17.36 13.66 -17.29
N ARG A 105 -16.95 13.28 -16.09
CA ARG A 105 -17.73 13.58 -14.88
C ARG A 105 -17.71 15.08 -14.60
N ALA A 106 -18.85 15.62 -14.18
CA ALA A 106 -18.92 16.99 -13.71
C ALA A 106 -18.04 17.18 -12.47
N ARG A 107 -17.29 18.27 -12.42
CA ARG A 107 -16.45 18.64 -11.27
C ARG A 107 -17.25 19.53 -10.32
N ALA A 108 -17.27 19.18 -9.05
CA ALA A 108 -17.91 19.93 -7.98
C ALA A 108 -17.21 19.62 -6.66
N GLU A 109 -17.32 20.51 -5.70
CA GLU A 109 -16.86 20.24 -4.34
C GLU A 109 -17.68 19.11 -3.73
N SER A 110 -16.99 18.05 -3.27
CA SER A 110 -17.64 16.87 -2.70
C SER A 110 -17.48 16.77 -1.19
N GLY A 111 -16.46 17.41 -0.64
CA GLY A 111 -16.05 17.23 0.75
C GLY A 111 -15.47 15.85 1.06
N ILE A 112 -15.29 14.99 0.04
CA ILE A 112 -14.64 13.69 0.20
C ILE A 112 -13.18 13.86 -0.18
N GLU A 113 -12.34 13.90 0.83
CA GLU A 113 -10.92 14.17 0.67
C GLU A 113 -10.07 12.92 0.83
N MET A 114 -9.06 12.78 0.00
CA MET A 114 -8.03 11.76 0.08
C MET A 114 -6.64 12.38 0.04
N LEU A 115 -5.62 11.60 0.41
CA LEU A 115 -4.22 11.97 0.28
C LEU A 115 -3.55 11.13 -0.80
N CYS A 116 -2.89 11.81 -1.74
CA CYS A 116 -2.03 11.21 -2.73
C CYS A 116 -0.57 11.36 -2.31
N MET A 117 0.14 10.24 -2.25
CA MET A 117 1.57 10.15 -1.95
C MET A 117 2.12 8.82 -2.43
N SER A 118 3.44 8.69 -2.42
CA SER A 118 4.05 7.38 -2.66
C SER A 118 3.80 6.44 -1.48
N ARG A 119 3.71 5.14 -1.77
CA ARG A 119 3.61 4.12 -0.75
C ARG A 119 4.82 4.09 0.19
N PRO A 120 6.07 4.25 -0.30
CA PRO A 120 7.24 4.37 0.56
C PRO A 120 7.15 5.51 1.58
N LEU A 121 6.63 6.68 1.20
CA LEU A 121 6.45 7.80 2.13
C LEU A 121 5.48 7.42 3.26
N LEU A 122 4.30 6.92 2.92
CA LEU A 122 3.31 6.49 3.91
C LEU A 122 3.89 5.45 4.87
N GLU A 123 4.51 4.40 4.33
CA GLU A 123 5.05 3.30 5.13
C GLU A 123 6.18 3.78 6.05
N THR A 124 7.04 4.67 5.59
CA THR A 124 8.15 5.21 6.39
C THR A 124 7.65 6.07 7.55
N CYS A 125 6.66 6.95 7.33
CA CYS A 125 6.06 7.75 8.39
C CYS A 125 5.38 6.87 9.44
N VAL A 126 4.57 5.90 9.01
CA VAL A 126 3.88 4.98 9.92
C VAL A 126 4.89 4.13 10.72
N ARG A 127 5.91 3.57 10.06
CA ARG A 127 6.94 2.77 10.72
C ARG A 127 7.70 3.58 11.77
N ARG A 128 8.12 4.80 11.44
CA ARG A 128 8.83 5.69 12.36
C ARG A 128 8.02 6.00 13.63
N ARG A 129 6.71 6.26 13.47
CA ARG A 129 5.80 6.48 14.60
C ARG A 129 5.60 5.22 15.43
N LEU A 130 5.52 4.06 14.79
CA LEU A 130 5.42 2.79 15.49
C LEU A 130 6.68 2.49 16.32
N GLN A 131 7.87 2.72 15.74
CA GLN A 131 9.16 2.53 16.41
C GLN A 131 9.38 3.48 17.61
N ALA A 132 8.65 4.58 17.68
CA ALA A 132 8.70 5.49 18.82
C ALA A 132 7.93 4.97 20.05
N LEU A 133 7.14 3.89 19.90
CA LEU A 133 6.43 3.29 21.03
C LEU A 133 7.39 2.45 21.88
N PRO A 134 7.39 2.62 23.21
CA PRO A 134 8.41 2.02 24.09
C PRO A 134 8.33 0.49 24.17
N ASN A 135 7.19 -0.11 23.85
CA ASN A 135 6.95 -1.55 23.89
C ASN A 135 6.92 -2.20 22.50
N VAL A 136 7.37 -1.49 21.44
CA VAL A 136 7.42 -2.03 20.08
C VAL A 136 8.86 -2.14 19.61
N GLU A 137 9.25 -3.32 19.13
CA GLU A 137 10.52 -3.59 18.49
C GLU A 137 10.27 -3.96 17.02
N VAL A 138 10.99 -3.34 16.09
CA VAL A 138 10.95 -3.69 14.65
C VAL A 138 12.31 -4.25 14.25
N ARG A 139 12.35 -5.54 13.90
CA ARG A 139 13.55 -6.25 13.45
C ARG A 139 13.51 -6.42 11.94
N ALA A 140 14.35 -5.66 11.25
CA ALA A 140 14.62 -5.84 9.82
C ALA A 140 15.50 -7.08 9.57
N GLU A 141 15.58 -7.52 8.32
CA GLU A 141 16.43 -8.64 7.86
C GLU A 141 16.25 -9.92 8.69
N THR A 142 15.03 -10.09 9.24
CA THR A 142 14.69 -11.18 10.15
C THR A 142 13.56 -12.02 9.55
N ALA A 143 13.93 -13.14 8.95
CA ALA A 143 13.00 -14.06 8.32
C ALA A 143 12.46 -15.09 9.33
N VAL A 144 11.14 -15.29 9.31
CA VAL A 144 10.48 -16.38 10.04
C VAL A 144 10.55 -17.66 9.21
N ALA A 145 10.99 -18.75 9.84
CA ALA A 145 11.07 -20.08 9.27
C ALA A 145 9.79 -20.89 9.50
N GLY A 146 9.15 -20.73 10.66
CA GLY A 146 7.97 -21.49 11.04
C GLY A 146 7.24 -20.92 12.25
N LEU A 147 6.10 -21.53 12.57
CA LEU A 147 5.39 -21.32 13.82
C LEU A 147 5.84 -22.35 14.85
N THR A 148 5.81 -21.99 16.14
CA THR A 148 6.00 -22.92 17.25
C THR A 148 4.71 -23.12 18.01
N GLY A 149 4.54 -24.26 18.66
CA GLY A 149 3.34 -24.53 19.43
C GLY A 149 3.11 -25.99 19.76
N ARG A 150 1.94 -26.28 20.31
CA ARG A 150 1.45 -27.64 20.52
C ARG A 150 0.60 -28.09 19.33
N PRO A 151 0.94 -29.22 18.70
CA PRO A 151 0.24 -29.70 17.52
C PRO A 151 -1.27 -29.78 17.72
N GLY A 152 -2.03 -29.15 16.81
CA GLY A 152 -3.48 -29.14 16.81
C GLY A 152 -4.15 -28.38 17.97
N GLU A 153 -3.37 -27.81 18.89
CA GLU A 153 -3.91 -27.14 20.08
C GLU A 153 -3.69 -25.61 20.03
N ARG A 154 -2.44 -25.18 19.82
CA ARG A 154 -2.08 -23.79 19.99
C ARG A 154 -0.77 -23.42 19.30
N VAL A 155 -0.73 -22.23 18.72
CA VAL A 155 0.50 -21.52 18.35
C VAL A 155 0.98 -20.76 19.60
N ASP A 156 2.25 -20.85 19.94
CA ASP A 156 2.86 -20.20 21.11
C ASP A 156 4.12 -19.39 20.77
N GLY A 157 4.42 -19.18 19.49
CA GLY A 157 5.53 -18.36 19.02
C GLY A 157 5.91 -18.61 17.58
N VAL A 158 7.10 -18.14 17.22
CA VAL A 158 7.72 -18.30 15.90
C VAL A 158 9.15 -18.81 16.04
N GLU A 159 9.63 -19.52 15.02
CA GLU A 159 11.02 -19.86 14.83
C GLU A 159 11.61 -19.02 13.68
N LEU A 160 12.73 -18.36 13.93
CA LEU A 160 13.45 -17.57 12.95
C LEU A 160 14.35 -18.45 12.09
N ALA A 161 14.71 -17.97 10.90
CA ALA A 161 15.60 -18.70 9.98
C ALA A 161 16.98 -19.02 10.61
N GLY A 162 17.42 -18.25 11.61
CA GLY A 162 18.65 -18.51 12.38
C GLY A 162 18.49 -19.48 13.55
N GLY A 163 17.30 -20.10 13.74
CA GLY A 163 17.02 -21.05 14.82
C GLY A 163 16.62 -20.42 16.16
N GLU A 164 16.63 -19.09 16.28
CA GLU A 164 16.08 -18.38 17.45
C GLU A 164 14.58 -18.62 17.53
N ARG A 165 14.06 -18.85 18.73
CA ARG A 165 12.62 -18.96 19.00
C ARG A 165 12.14 -17.78 19.80
N LEU A 166 11.07 -17.15 19.33
CA LEU A 166 10.39 -16.04 20.01
C LEU A 166 9.04 -16.52 20.51
N PRO A 167 8.87 -16.69 21.83
CA PRO A 167 7.58 -17.03 22.40
C PRO A 167 6.61 -15.85 22.23
N ALA A 168 5.34 -16.16 21.96
CA ALA A 168 4.30 -15.17 21.81
C ALA A 168 2.93 -15.74 22.21
N ALA A 169 2.14 -14.94 22.93
CA ALA A 169 0.75 -15.25 23.22
C ALA A 169 -0.15 -15.07 21.97
N LEU A 170 0.30 -14.24 21.02
CA LEU A 170 -0.35 -14.03 19.72
C LEU A 170 0.68 -13.85 18.63
N VAL A 171 0.46 -14.53 17.50
CA VAL A 171 1.21 -14.33 16.26
C VAL A 171 0.26 -13.81 15.18
N VAL A 172 0.62 -12.70 14.53
CA VAL A 172 -0.11 -12.13 13.39
C VAL A 172 0.74 -12.26 12.14
N ASP A 173 0.28 -13.01 11.16
CA ASP A 173 0.92 -13.04 9.84
C ASP A 173 0.36 -11.95 8.94
N ALA A 174 1.19 -10.94 8.66
CA ALA A 174 0.97 -9.84 7.73
C ALA A 174 2.01 -9.85 6.60
N SER A 175 2.61 -11.00 6.29
CA SER A 175 3.66 -11.14 5.27
C SER A 175 3.16 -11.02 3.82
N GLY A 176 1.84 -10.89 3.62
CA GLY A 176 1.21 -10.60 2.34
C GLY A 176 1.19 -11.81 1.39
N ARG A 177 1.37 -11.57 0.09
CA ARG A 177 1.31 -12.62 -0.95
C ARG A 177 2.31 -13.76 -0.77
N GLY A 178 3.36 -13.53 -0.02
CA GLY A 178 4.37 -14.54 0.29
C GLY A 178 4.12 -15.27 1.59
N SER A 179 2.91 -15.21 2.16
CA SER A 179 2.54 -15.93 3.37
C SER A 179 2.79 -17.42 3.23
N ARG A 180 3.35 -18.00 4.27
CA ARG A 180 3.59 -19.44 4.41
C ARG A 180 2.74 -20.04 5.53
N SER A 181 1.83 -19.25 6.10
CA SER A 181 1.01 -19.64 7.26
C SER A 181 0.25 -20.95 7.04
N ASP A 182 -0.29 -21.19 5.86
CA ASP A 182 -1.02 -22.42 5.56
C ASP A 182 -0.13 -23.66 5.66
N GLY A 183 1.12 -23.55 5.20
CA GLY A 183 2.12 -24.60 5.35
C GLY A 183 2.47 -24.83 6.82
N TRP A 184 2.79 -23.76 7.52
CA TRP A 184 3.19 -23.84 8.94
C TRP A 184 2.06 -24.33 9.85
N LEU A 185 0.81 -23.94 9.58
CA LEU A 185 -0.35 -24.44 10.32
C LEU A 185 -0.56 -25.94 10.08
N ARG A 186 -0.41 -26.42 8.85
CA ARG A 186 -0.49 -27.86 8.56
C ARG A 186 0.63 -28.65 9.25
N GLU A 187 1.86 -28.13 9.26
CA GLU A 187 2.98 -28.74 9.99
C GLU A 187 2.71 -28.84 11.49
N LEU A 188 1.99 -27.88 12.04
CA LEU A 188 1.50 -27.91 13.43
C LEU A 188 0.18 -28.67 13.61
N GLY A 189 -0.31 -29.40 12.60
CA GLY A 189 -1.51 -30.23 12.73
C GLY A 189 -2.84 -29.48 12.73
N PHE A 190 -2.87 -28.22 12.30
CA PHE A 190 -4.12 -27.48 12.12
C PHE A 190 -4.69 -27.72 10.72
N PRO A 191 -6.03 -27.70 10.55
CA PRO A 191 -6.64 -27.77 9.24
C PRO A 191 -6.31 -26.53 8.40
N ALA A 192 -6.20 -26.71 7.08
CA ALA A 192 -6.08 -25.57 6.17
C ALA A 192 -7.40 -24.78 6.14
N PRO A 193 -7.35 -23.44 6.12
CA PRO A 193 -8.54 -22.63 5.91
C PRO A 193 -9.14 -22.89 4.50
N PRO A 194 -10.47 -22.80 4.33
CA PRO A 194 -11.07 -22.87 3.01
C PRO A 194 -10.70 -21.65 2.16
N GLU A 195 -10.35 -21.87 0.91
CA GLU A 195 -9.98 -20.80 -0.02
C GLU A 195 -11.06 -20.61 -1.11
N SER A 196 -11.30 -19.35 -1.45
CA SER A 196 -12.06 -18.97 -2.65
C SER A 196 -11.20 -18.07 -3.52
N VAL A 197 -11.02 -18.44 -4.77
CA VAL A 197 -10.15 -17.72 -5.71
C VAL A 197 -10.96 -17.19 -6.88
N VAL A 198 -10.84 -15.88 -7.13
CA VAL A 198 -11.35 -15.23 -8.34
C VAL A 198 -10.17 -14.74 -9.16
N THR A 199 -10.03 -15.23 -10.39
CA THR A 199 -8.96 -14.83 -11.30
C THR A 199 -9.45 -13.80 -12.29
N VAL A 200 -8.93 -12.56 -12.16
CA VAL A 200 -9.12 -11.47 -13.13
C VAL A 200 -7.79 -11.21 -13.82
N ARG A 201 -7.71 -11.42 -15.14
CA ARG A 201 -6.50 -11.20 -15.92
C ARG A 201 -6.32 -9.70 -16.22
N MET A 202 -6.06 -8.93 -15.15
CA MET A 202 -5.78 -7.50 -15.22
C MET A 202 -4.28 -7.26 -15.07
N HIS A 203 -3.72 -6.45 -15.94
CA HIS A 203 -2.32 -6.04 -15.91
C HIS A 203 -2.25 -4.53 -15.93
N TYR A 204 -1.22 -3.98 -15.32
CA TYR A 204 -0.91 -2.56 -15.39
C TYR A 204 0.59 -2.32 -15.34
N THR A 205 1.00 -1.29 -16.05
CA THR A 205 2.36 -0.76 -16.08
C THR A 205 2.33 0.65 -15.53
N THR A 206 3.26 0.97 -14.65
CA THR A 206 3.36 2.29 -14.03
C THR A 206 4.67 2.94 -14.38
N ARG A 207 4.63 4.22 -14.70
CA ARG A 207 5.78 5.10 -14.89
C ARG A 207 5.72 6.26 -13.90
N LEU A 208 6.82 6.52 -13.23
CA LEU A 208 7.00 7.74 -12.46
C LEU A 208 7.49 8.84 -13.40
N VAL A 209 6.84 10.00 -13.38
CA VAL A 209 7.22 11.16 -14.20
C VAL A 209 7.34 12.40 -13.32
N ARG A 210 8.09 13.40 -13.77
CA ARG A 210 8.26 14.70 -13.10
C ARG A 210 7.77 15.81 -14.00
N GLY A 211 6.97 16.72 -13.45
CA GLY A 211 6.45 17.89 -14.15
C GLY A 211 5.09 18.32 -13.62
N ARG A 212 4.46 19.25 -14.33
CA ARG A 212 3.16 19.84 -13.95
C ARG A 212 2.07 19.37 -14.89
N CYS A 213 0.86 19.31 -14.38
CA CYS A 213 -0.33 19.09 -15.19
C CYS A 213 -1.11 20.41 -15.30
N ASP A 214 -1.03 21.05 -16.45
CA ASP A 214 -1.67 22.37 -16.67
C ASP A 214 -3.21 22.29 -16.72
N ARG A 215 -3.77 21.14 -17.10
CA ARG A 215 -5.23 20.93 -17.18
C ARG A 215 -5.96 21.04 -15.84
N LEU A 216 -5.27 20.76 -14.74
CA LEU A 216 -5.91 20.70 -13.42
C LEU A 216 -5.92 22.06 -12.69
N GLY A 217 -5.01 22.96 -13.05
CA GLY A 217 -4.84 24.25 -12.36
C GLY A 217 -4.31 24.13 -10.92
N GLY A 218 -3.93 22.91 -10.50
CA GLY A 218 -3.46 22.59 -9.16
C GLY A 218 -3.21 21.09 -8.97
N PRO A 219 -2.97 20.65 -7.74
CA PRO A 219 -2.88 19.21 -7.45
C PRO A 219 -4.23 18.54 -7.74
N GLY A 220 -4.18 17.40 -8.40
CA GLY A 220 -5.39 16.68 -8.76
C GLY A 220 -5.06 15.32 -9.36
N MET A 221 -6.06 14.59 -9.85
CA MET A 221 -5.87 13.28 -10.47
C MET A 221 -6.51 13.21 -11.85
N LEU A 222 -5.96 12.36 -12.70
CA LEU A 222 -6.53 12.02 -14.01
C LEU A 222 -6.94 10.54 -13.99
N VAL A 223 -8.13 10.25 -14.49
CA VAL A 223 -8.62 8.87 -14.62
C VAL A 223 -9.36 8.74 -15.95
N ALA A 224 -8.94 7.78 -16.76
CA ALA A 224 -9.65 7.34 -17.96
C ALA A 224 -9.97 5.86 -17.77
N ALA A 225 -11.19 5.54 -17.39
CA ALA A 225 -11.61 4.19 -17.08
C ALA A 225 -12.97 3.91 -17.73
N GLU A 226 -12.96 3.01 -18.69
CA GLU A 226 -14.14 2.43 -19.31
C GLU A 226 -14.37 1.02 -18.80
N SER A 227 -15.54 0.50 -19.00
CA SER A 227 -15.93 -0.81 -18.47
C SER A 227 -15.80 -1.93 -19.52
N PRO A 228 -15.20 -3.07 -19.17
CA PRO A 228 -15.30 -4.27 -20.00
C PRO A 228 -16.77 -4.70 -20.21
N PRO A 229 -17.11 -5.36 -21.31
CA PRO A 229 -16.20 -5.94 -22.33
C PRO A 229 -15.81 -4.98 -23.46
N ASP A 230 -16.50 -3.84 -23.62
CA ASP A 230 -16.34 -2.96 -24.77
C ASP A 230 -15.01 -2.22 -24.76
N HIS A 231 -14.58 -1.82 -23.58
CA HIS A 231 -13.29 -1.15 -23.37
C HIS A 231 -12.42 -1.97 -22.44
N ARG A 232 -11.21 -2.28 -22.90
CA ARG A 232 -10.27 -3.14 -22.17
C ARG A 232 -9.14 -2.38 -21.51
N ARG A 233 -8.97 -1.08 -21.84
CA ARG A 233 -7.86 -0.26 -21.38
C ARG A 233 -8.34 0.82 -20.41
N TYR A 234 -7.48 1.12 -19.47
CA TYR A 234 -7.67 2.21 -18.54
C TYR A 234 -6.35 2.90 -18.24
N GLY A 235 -6.44 4.11 -17.77
CA GLY A 235 -5.29 4.86 -17.29
C GLY A 235 -5.65 5.71 -16.08
N ALA A 236 -4.66 5.95 -15.24
CA ALA A 236 -4.80 6.88 -14.12
C ALA A 236 -3.46 7.57 -13.85
N ALA A 237 -3.52 8.82 -13.41
CA ALA A 237 -2.36 9.57 -12.96
C ALA A 237 -2.65 10.23 -11.62
N PHE A 238 -1.76 10.03 -10.67
CA PHE A 238 -1.86 10.55 -9.31
C PHE A 238 -0.61 11.34 -8.94
N PRO A 239 -0.76 12.55 -8.39
CA PRO A 239 0.37 13.32 -7.92
C PRO A 239 0.98 12.65 -6.67
N VAL A 240 2.29 12.75 -6.53
CA VAL A 240 3.02 12.34 -5.34
C VAL A 240 3.98 13.46 -4.94
N GLU A 241 4.69 13.28 -3.83
CA GLU A 241 5.67 14.25 -3.34
C GLU A 241 6.77 14.56 -4.38
N GLY A 242 7.32 15.78 -4.35
CA GLY A 242 8.42 16.22 -5.21
C GLY A 242 8.03 16.54 -6.67
N ASP A 243 6.82 17.06 -6.88
CA ASP A 243 6.26 17.41 -8.20
C ASP A 243 6.35 16.26 -9.21
N ARG A 244 6.06 15.06 -8.73
CA ARG A 244 6.06 13.82 -9.49
C ARG A 244 4.66 13.25 -9.60
N TRP A 245 4.48 12.36 -10.57
CA TRP A 245 3.24 11.66 -10.83
C TRP A 245 3.50 10.18 -11.06
N PHE A 246 2.70 9.32 -10.45
CA PHE A 246 2.55 7.97 -10.92
C PHE A 246 1.51 7.96 -12.05
N VAL A 247 1.94 7.58 -13.24
CA VAL A 247 1.07 7.32 -14.38
C VAL A 247 0.97 5.81 -14.56
N THR A 248 -0.22 5.28 -14.42
CA THR A 248 -0.52 3.85 -14.56
C THR A 248 -1.42 3.62 -15.75
N LEU A 249 -1.03 2.73 -16.62
CA LEU A 249 -1.81 2.25 -17.76
C LEU A 249 -2.06 0.77 -17.61
N GLY A 250 -3.28 0.34 -17.80
CA GLY A 250 -3.64 -1.05 -17.61
C GLY A 250 -4.66 -1.57 -18.59
N GLY A 251 -4.75 -2.88 -18.64
CA GLY A 251 -5.70 -3.58 -19.49
C GLY A 251 -6.22 -4.86 -18.88
N TYR A 252 -7.39 -5.25 -19.34
CA TYR A 252 -8.08 -6.49 -18.98
C TYR A 252 -7.86 -7.57 -20.03
N HIS A 253 -8.05 -8.82 -19.65
CA HIS A 253 -8.03 -9.99 -20.54
C HIS A 253 -6.73 -10.18 -21.33
N GLY A 254 -5.60 -9.78 -20.73
CA GLY A 254 -4.27 -9.98 -21.30
C GLY A 254 -3.76 -8.81 -22.14
N ASP A 255 -4.54 -7.73 -22.30
CA ASP A 255 -4.02 -6.47 -22.83
C ASP A 255 -3.04 -5.86 -21.82
N ARG A 256 -1.87 -5.38 -22.30
CA ARG A 256 -0.78 -4.93 -21.43
C ARG A 256 -0.16 -3.66 -21.99
N ALA A 257 -0.03 -2.65 -21.15
CA ALA A 257 0.75 -1.48 -21.50
C ALA A 257 2.25 -1.85 -21.54
N PRO A 258 2.97 -1.49 -22.63
CA PRO A 258 4.42 -1.71 -22.74
C PRO A 258 5.21 -0.95 -21.66
N THR A 259 6.43 -1.42 -21.38
CA THR A 259 7.35 -0.75 -20.44
C THR A 259 8.28 0.24 -21.14
N ASP A 260 8.48 0.12 -22.44
CA ASP A 260 9.26 1.10 -23.20
C ASP A 260 8.51 2.43 -23.35
N ALA A 261 9.26 3.52 -23.53
CA ALA A 261 8.69 4.87 -23.52
C ALA A 261 7.70 5.12 -24.65
N GLU A 262 8.04 4.66 -25.86
CA GLU A 262 7.24 4.88 -27.06
C GLU A 262 5.95 4.05 -27.03
N GLY A 263 6.05 2.78 -26.65
CA GLY A 263 4.89 1.90 -26.49
C GLY A 263 3.96 2.35 -25.39
N PHE A 264 4.50 2.84 -24.26
CA PHE A 264 3.71 3.38 -23.15
C PHE A 264 2.95 4.64 -23.58
N GLN A 265 3.60 5.55 -24.34
CA GLN A 265 2.94 6.74 -24.90
C GLN A 265 1.84 6.36 -25.89
N ARG A 266 2.11 5.46 -26.85
CA ARG A 266 1.09 4.98 -27.80
C ARG A 266 -0.12 4.37 -27.08
N PHE A 267 0.10 3.58 -26.03
CA PHE A 267 -0.99 3.01 -25.25
C PHE A 267 -1.85 4.10 -24.59
N ALA A 268 -1.22 5.17 -24.09
CA ALA A 268 -1.92 6.31 -23.52
C ALA A 268 -2.69 7.12 -24.59
N ASP A 269 -2.15 7.23 -25.81
CA ASP A 269 -2.80 7.92 -26.92
C ASP A 269 -4.09 7.22 -27.41
N GLU A 270 -4.22 5.94 -27.13
CA GLU A 270 -5.39 5.13 -27.49
C GLU A 270 -6.46 5.12 -26.38
N LEU A 271 -6.24 5.79 -25.25
CA LEU A 271 -7.27 5.98 -24.24
C LEU A 271 -8.36 6.93 -24.74
N PRO A 272 -9.60 6.79 -24.26
CA PRO A 272 -10.72 7.61 -24.71
C PRO A 272 -10.60 9.10 -24.35
N ASP A 273 -9.76 9.43 -23.36
CA ASP A 273 -9.44 10.81 -22.95
C ASP A 273 -7.94 11.09 -23.09
N PRO A 274 -7.56 12.21 -23.73
CA PRO A 274 -6.17 12.54 -24.01
C PRO A 274 -5.38 13.07 -22.81
N ALA A 275 -6.02 13.36 -21.66
CA ALA A 275 -5.37 14.05 -20.55
C ALA A 275 -4.11 13.34 -20.02
N ILE A 276 -4.14 12.02 -19.95
CA ILE A 276 -2.98 11.22 -19.51
C ILE A 276 -1.86 11.24 -20.54
N ALA A 277 -2.20 11.12 -21.83
CA ALA A 277 -1.23 11.18 -22.91
C ALA A 277 -0.55 12.55 -23.00
N GLU A 278 -1.29 13.63 -22.77
CA GLU A 278 -0.77 15.00 -22.72
C GLU A 278 0.13 15.23 -21.50
N LEU A 279 -0.26 14.71 -20.32
CA LEU A 279 0.60 14.73 -19.14
C LEU A 279 1.96 14.07 -19.44
N LEU A 280 1.95 12.90 -20.06
CA LEU A 280 3.17 12.18 -20.40
C LEU A 280 4.07 12.97 -21.36
N ARG A 281 3.50 13.67 -22.36
CA ARG A 281 4.27 14.53 -23.30
C ARG A 281 4.85 15.77 -22.63
N GLY A 282 4.19 16.27 -21.58
CA GLY A 282 4.59 17.47 -20.85
C GLY A 282 5.50 17.20 -19.65
N THR A 283 5.90 15.96 -19.42
CA THR A 283 6.66 15.54 -18.24
C THR A 283 7.89 14.71 -18.61
N GLU A 284 8.84 14.64 -17.70
CA GLU A 284 10.08 13.86 -17.85
C GLU A 284 9.96 12.53 -17.08
N PRO A 285 10.35 11.38 -17.68
CA PRO A 285 10.35 10.12 -16.97
C PRO A 285 11.39 10.10 -15.84
N VAL A 286 11.03 9.47 -14.72
CA VAL A 286 11.91 9.25 -13.57
C VAL A 286 12.13 7.74 -13.44
N GLY A 287 13.25 7.25 -13.94
CA GLY A 287 13.55 5.83 -13.97
C GLY A 287 12.76 5.04 -15.03
N GLU A 288 12.77 3.73 -14.89
CA GLU A 288 12.10 2.80 -15.79
C GLU A 288 10.63 2.58 -15.39
N ALA A 289 9.81 2.17 -16.36
CA ALA A 289 8.45 1.74 -16.07
C ALA A 289 8.45 0.33 -15.45
N VAL A 290 7.51 0.09 -14.54
CA VAL A 290 7.36 -1.17 -13.79
C VAL A 290 5.99 -1.79 -14.12
N ALA A 291 5.96 -3.11 -14.43
CA ALA A 291 4.76 -3.88 -14.73
C ALA A 291 4.46 -4.93 -13.66
#